data_9f6c55d8bbc4b495ed45454e3bbb69dc
#
_entry.id   9f6c55d8bbc4b495ed45454e3bbb69dc
#
_cell.length_a   1.000
_cell.length_b   1.000
_cell.length_c   1.000
_cell.angle_alpha   90.00
_cell.angle_beta   90.00
_cell.angle_gamma   90.00
#
_symmetry.space_group_name_H-M   'P 1'
#
loop_
_entity.id
_entity.type
_entity.pdbx_description
1 polymer ?
#
loop_
_entity_poly.entity_id
_entity_poly.type
_entity_poly.pdbx_seq_one_letter_code
_entity_poly.pdbx_strand_id
1 'polypeptide(L)'
;PSYRAASSDLTISISPLGLVELADEEFEVHGPRLNRYSLNFAMYLGHHWGYRRETGEMQISVNYYRAFNDFLARFVFGKGVHFRSPKATEAIIPDRLERIWEVDNDKMRVLLEMAQQGGISGDCFVKVAYEEAWTDSAGRFHPGRVRILPMNSSFCFPEFHPHDRTRLLRFKQKYRFWGTSLEGTRQVFTYTEILTDDVIEEYINDELIDSRPNPLGVIPVVHIPNIPVSGSPWGLSDAHDIITINRSYNEISTDVADIINYHASPVTVIVGAKASNLEKGAKKVWGGLPKDAQVFNLEGGAQGIDGALKYLEL
;
A
#
# COMPACT_ATOMS: atom_id res chain seq x y z
N PRO A 1 -11.87 -32.49 -3.82
CA PRO A 1 -12.28 -31.64 -4.92
C PRO A 1 -11.17 -30.64 -5.19
N SER A 2 -10.43 -30.87 -6.30
CA SER A 2 -9.29 -30.08 -6.68
C SER A 2 -9.74 -28.67 -7.14
N TYR A 3 -9.52 -27.66 -6.31
CA TYR A 3 -9.59 -26.28 -6.75
C TYR A 3 -8.39 -26.00 -7.65
N ARG A 4 -8.61 -25.82 -8.94
CA ARG A 4 -7.65 -25.14 -9.80
C ARG A 4 -7.82 -23.63 -9.56
N ALA A 5 -6.98 -23.05 -8.75
CA ALA A 5 -6.77 -21.61 -8.76
C ALA A 5 -6.23 -21.23 -10.14
N ALA A 6 -7.00 -20.50 -10.91
CA ALA A 6 -6.50 -19.88 -12.13
C ALA A 6 -5.44 -18.85 -11.71
N SER A 7 -4.18 -19.15 -11.99
CA SER A 7 -2.98 -18.44 -11.51
C SER A 7 -2.73 -17.07 -12.16
N SER A 8 -3.69 -16.47 -12.84
CA SER A 8 -3.42 -15.25 -13.62
C SER A 8 -4.24 -14.00 -13.28
N ASP A 9 -5.24 -14.09 -12.39
CA ASP A 9 -6.09 -12.93 -12.08
C ASP A 9 -6.37 -12.78 -10.58
N LEU A 10 -5.32 -12.83 -9.76
CA LEU A 10 -5.38 -12.30 -8.41
C LEU A 10 -5.42 -10.76 -8.49
N THR A 11 -6.48 -10.22 -9.03
CA THR A 11 -6.83 -8.83 -8.80
C THR A 11 -7.34 -8.78 -7.37
N ILE A 12 -6.42 -8.60 -6.42
CA ILE A 12 -6.78 -8.17 -5.07
C ILE A 12 -7.48 -6.84 -5.28
N SER A 13 -8.80 -6.83 -5.28
CA SER A 13 -9.59 -5.62 -5.19
C SER A 13 -9.36 -5.08 -3.79
N ILE A 14 -8.25 -4.38 -3.61
CA ILE A 14 -8.07 -3.48 -2.48
C ILE A 14 -9.11 -2.40 -2.75
N SER A 15 -10.20 -2.40 -1.99
CA SER A 15 -11.06 -1.23 -1.86
C SER A 15 -10.13 -0.03 -1.68
N PRO A 16 -10.44 1.18 -2.21
CA PRO A 16 -9.62 2.38 -1.97
C PRO A 16 -9.35 2.64 -0.49
N LEU A 17 -10.10 2.00 0.41
CA LEU A 17 -9.92 2.01 1.86
C LEU A 17 -9.21 0.75 2.39
N GLY A 18 -8.82 -0.21 1.51
CA GLY A 18 -8.03 -1.38 1.92
C GLY A 18 -8.70 -2.33 2.90
N LEU A 19 -9.90 -2.02 3.34
CA LEU A 19 -10.66 -2.83 4.27
C LEU A 19 -11.33 -3.96 3.50
N VAL A 20 -10.77 -5.16 3.65
CA VAL A 20 -11.60 -6.35 3.59
C VAL A 20 -12.71 -6.10 4.61
N GLU A 21 -13.98 -6.30 4.25
CA GLU A 21 -15.04 -6.42 5.27
C GLU A 21 -14.63 -7.58 6.15
N LEU A 22 -14.00 -7.23 7.27
CA LEU A 22 -13.58 -8.18 8.28
C LEU A 22 -14.82 -8.58 9.04
N ALA A 23 -14.88 -9.82 9.49
CA ALA A 23 -15.83 -10.20 10.51
C ALA A 23 -15.63 -9.26 11.71
N ASP A 24 -16.71 -8.87 12.37
CA ASP A 24 -16.71 -7.90 13.47
C ASP A 24 -15.63 -8.21 14.52
N GLU A 25 -15.38 -9.49 14.78
CA GLU A 25 -14.40 -9.99 15.74
C GLU A 25 -12.96 -9.58 15.40
N GLU A 26 -12.49 -9.73 14.14
CA GLU A 26 -11.15 -9.31 13.77
C GLU A 26 -11.01 -7.79 13.79
N PHE A 27 -12.07 -7.08 13.42
CA PHE A 27 -12.07 -5.62 13.43
C PHE A 27 -12.06 -5.06 14.86
N GLU A 28 -12.77 -5.68 15.78
CA GLU A 28 -12.80 -5.28 17.20
C GLU A 28 -11.37 -5.31 17.79
N VAL A 29 -10.62 -6.38 17.54
CA VAL A 29 -9.27 -6.55 18.08
C VAL A 29 -8.21 -5.76 17.30
N HIS A 30 -8.29 -5.74 15.98
CA HIS A 30 -7.24 -5.21 15.10
C HIS A 30 -7.60 -3.89 14.40
N GLY A 31 -8.81 -3.37 14.59
CA GLY A 31 -9.33 -2.20 13.90
C GLY A 31 -8.40 -0.98 13.89
N PRO A 32 -7.86 -0.52 15.04
CA PRO A 32 -6.96 0.62 15.07
C PRO A 32 -5.70 0.44 14.20
N ARG A 33 -5.13 -0.79 14.21
CA ARG A 33 -3.98 -1.15 13.38
C ARG A 33 -4.35 -1.14 11.89
N LEU A 34 -5.45 -1.77 11.53
CA LEU A 34 -5.91 -1.89 10.15
C LEU A 34 -6.28 -0.53 9.54
N ASN A 35 -6.90 0.36 10.31
CA ASN A 35 -7.18 1.74 9.90
C ASN A 35 -5.88 2.50 9.60
N ARG A 36 -4.85 2.32 10.42
CA ARG A 36 -3.52 2.90 10.17
C ARG A 36 -2.91 2.35 8.89
N TYR A 37 -2.94 1.04 8.67
CA TYR A 37 -2.43 0.43 7.44
C TYR A 37 -3.18 0.93 6.20
N SER A 38 -4.52 1.00 6.27
CA SER A 38 -5.35 1.54 5.18
C SER A 38 -4.95 2.97 4.81
N LEU A 39 -4.75 3.83 5.82
CA LEU A 39 -4.29 5.19 5.61
C LEU A 39 -2.90 5.23 4.94
N ASN A 40 -1.97 4.45 5.45
CA ASN A 40 -0.59 4.38 4.94
C ASN A 40 -0.55 3.89 3.49
N PHE A 41 -1.29 2.83 3.17
CA PHE A 41 -1.39 2.34 1.79
C PHE A 41 -2.09 3.33 0.87
N ALA A 42 -3.15 4.01 1.33
CA ALA A 42 -3.81 5.06 0.57
C ALA A 42 -2.83 6.20 0.21
N MET A 43 -2.03 6.64 1.19
CA MET A 43 -0.98 7.65 0.97
C MET A 43 0.08 7.16 -0.02
N TYR A 44 0.55 5.93 0.13
CA TYR A 44 1.53 5.32 -0.78
C TYR A 44 1.02 5.25 -2.22
N LEU A 45 -0.26 4.89 -2.40
CA LEU A 45 -0.91 4.80 -3.72
C LEU A 45 -1.28 6.17 -4.31
N GLY A 46 -1.07 7.28 -3.58
CA GLY A 46 -1.36 8.63 -4.06
C GLY A 46 -2.78 9.13 -3.76
N HIS A 47 -3.53 8.43 -2.91
CA HIS A 47 -4.85 8.89 -2.46
C HIS A 47 -4.72 9.89 -1.31
N HIS A 48 -4.20 11.09 -1.62
CA HIS A 48 -3.95 12.14 -0.62
C HIS A 48 -5.20 12.92 -0.25
N TRP A 49 -6.22 12.93 -1.12
CA TRP A 49 -7.41 13.75 -1.02
C TRP A 49 -8.61 12.96 -0.51
N GLY A 50 -9.29 13.48 0.50
CA GLY A 50 -10.54 12.90 1.01
C GLY A 50 -11.78 13.29 0.17
N TYR A 51 -11.62 14.20 -0.79
CA TYR A 51 -12.69 14.69 -1.65
C TYR A 51 -12.16 14.95 -3.07
N ARG A 52 -13.05 14.96 -4.06
CA ARG A 52 -12.78 15.45 -5.40
C ARG A 52 -13.26 16.87 -5.53
N ARG A 53 -12.45 17.73 -6.13
CA ARG A 53 -12.87 19.07 -6.54
C ARG A 53 -13.81 18.97 -7.75
N GLU A 54 -14.50 20.09 -8.06
CA GLU A 54 -15.38 20.13 -9.21
C GLU A 54 -14.62 19.97 -10.53
N THR A 55 -15.36 19.63 -11.59
CA THR A 55 -14.78 19.42 -12.92
C THR A 55 -14.18 20.73 -13.43
N GLY A 56 -12.88 20.76 -13.67
CA GLY A 56 -12.15 21.93 -14.15
C GLY A 56 -11.28 22.63 -13.10
N GLU A 57 -11.40 22.26 -11.83
CA GLU A 57 -10.50 22.71 -10.75
C GLU A 57 -9.25 21.84 -10.70
N MET A 58 -8.11 22.48 -10.50
CA MET A 58 -6.85 21.75 -10.31
C MET A 58 -6.80 21.07 -8.96
N GLN A 59 -6.20 19.88 -8.93
CA GLN A 59 -5.90 19.18 -7.68
C GLN A 59 -4.49 18.57 -7.81
N ILE A 60 -3.52 19.22 -7.19
CA ILE A 60 -2.12 18.82 -7.26
C ILE A 60 -1.87 17.73 -6.21
N SER A 61 -1.23 16.63 -6.66
CA SER A 61 -0.82 15.55 -5.77
C SER A 61 0.64 15.20 -6.02
N VAL A 62 1.50 15.62 -5.11
CA VAL A 62 2.90 15.19 -5.04
C VAL A 62 2.98 14.09 -3.99
N ASN A 63 3.55 12.95 -4.34
CA ASN A 63 3.62 11.80 -3.45
C ASN A 63 5.02 11.64 -2.84
N TYR A 64 5.35 12.49 -1.87
CA TYR A 64 6.57 12.37 -1.09
C TYR A 64 6.57 11.15 -0.19
N TYR A 65 5.40 10.73 0.31
CA TYR A 65 5.26 9.53 1.12
C TYR A 65 5.81 8.28 0.41
N ARG A 66 5.41 8.08 -0.84
CA ARG A 66 5.91 6.99 -1.68
C ARG A 66 7.39 7.13 -2.00
N ALA A 67 7.81 8.33 -2.42
CA ALA A 67 9.19 8.58 -2.79
C ALA A 67 10.16 8.27 -1.63
N PHE A 68 9.79 8.64 -0.42
CA PHE A 68 10.58 8.40 0.78
C PHE A 68 10.65 6.91 1.15
N ASN A 69 9.52 6.20 1.16
CA ASN A 69 9.51 4.75 1.42
C ASN A 69 10.33 3.97 0.39
N ASP A 70 10.15 4.26 -0.90
CA ASP A 70 10.89 3.58 -1.96
C ASP A 70 12.39 3.87 -1.89
N PHE A 71 12.77 5.10 -1.51
CA PHE A 71 14.17 5.47 -1.31
C PHE A 71 14.79 4.68 -0.15
N LEU A 72 14.12 4.63 1.01
CA LEU A 72 14.64 3.91 2.18
C LEU A 72 14.76 2.41 1.93
N ALA A 73 13.75 1.78 1.32
CA ALA A 73 13.79 0.36 0.98
C ALA A 73 15.02 0.02 0.10
N ARG A 74 15.30 0.86 -0.92
CA ARG A 74 16.47 0.69 -1.78
C ARG A 74 17.77 1.01 -1.07
N PHE A 75 17.79 1.99 -0.17
CA PHE A 75 18.98 2.37 0.58
C PHE A 75 19.43 1.25 1.54
N VAL A 76 18.49 0.60 2.23
CA VAL A 76 18.79 -0.48 3.17
C VAL A 76 19.44 -1.68 2.47
N PHE A 77 18.96 -2.05 1.28
CA PHE A 77 19.43 -3.25 0.58
C PHE A 77 20.35 -2.96 -0.62
N GLY A 78 20.67 -1.70 -0.90
CA GLY A 78 21.41 -1.28 -2.10
C GLY A 78 22.83 -1.86 -2.23
N LYS A 79 23.45 -2.30 -1.13
CA LYS A 79 24.77 -2.95 -1.12
C LYS A 79 24.72 -4.47 -1.08
N GLY A 80 23.52 -5.05 -1.17
CA GLY A 80 23.30 -6.49 -1.00
C GLY A 80 23.33 -6.93 0.46
N VAL A 81 22.88 -8.15 0.71
CA VAL A 81 22.81 -8.77 2.04
C VAL A 81 23.45 -10.16 1.96
N HIS A 82 24.28 -10.47 2.93
CA HIS A 82 24.90 -11.78 3.08
C HIS A 82 24.42 -12.44 4.37
N PHE A 83 23.85 -13.62 4.23
CA PHE A 83 23.44 -14.44 5.37
C PHE A 83 24.58 -15.38 5.77
N ARG A 84 24.89 -15.44 7.06
CA ARG A 84 25.89 -16.35 7.60
C ARG A 84 25.28 -17.14 8.75
N SER A 85 25.58 -18.43 8.81
CA SER A 85 25.21 -19.25 9.97
C SER A 85 26.22 -19.02 11.09
N PRO A 86 25.80 -18.83 12.36
CA PRO A 86 26.69 -18.82 13.50
C PRO A 86 27.34 -20.20 13.75
N LYS A 87 26.74 -21.28 13.25
CA LYS A 87 27.29 -22.65 13.28
C LYS A 87 28.14 -22.95 12.03
N ALA A 88 29.12 -22.10 11.76
CA ALA A 88 29.98 -22.19 10.57
C ALA A 88 30.81 -23.49 10.47
N THR A 89 30.80 -24.35 11.49
CA THR A 89 31.45 -25.66 11.50
C THR A 89 30.74 -26.71 10.64
N GLU A 90 29.47 -26.48 10.28
CA GLU A 90 28.72 -27.35 9.37
C GLU A 90 28.70 -26.71 7.97
N ALA A 91 29.64 -27.09 7.11
CA ALA A 91 29.81 -26.54 5.75
C ALA A 91 28.53 -26.58 4.89
N ILE A 92 27.62 -27.50 5.17
CA ILE A 92 26.38 -27.71 4.42
C ILE A 92 25.31 -26.63 4.67
N ILE A 93 25.36 -25.94 5.82
CA ILE A 93 24.34 -24.94 6.20
C ILE A 93 24.45 -23.65 5.35
N PRO A 94 25.65 -23.05 5.17
CA PRO A 94 25.81 -21.88 4.32
C PRO A 94 25.34 -22.13 2.88
N ASP A 95 25.68 -23.25 2.28
CA ASP A 95 25.30 -23.60 0.91
C ASP A 95 23.78 -23.76 0.75
N ARG A 96 23.11 -24.36 1.75
CA ARG A 96 21.66 -24.50 1.76
C ARG A 96 20.96 -23.16 1.94
N LEU A 97 21.47 -22.27 2.82
CA LEU A 97 20.93 -20.92 3.01
C LEU A 97 21.08 -20.09 1.72
N GLU A 98 22.26 -20.14 1.10
CA GLU A 98 22.49 -19.45 -0.17
C GLU A 98 21.52 -19.94 -1.25
N ARG A 99 21.34 -21.25 -1.38
CA ARG A 99 20.37 -21.83 -2.33
C ARG A 99 18.96 -21.35 -2.05
N ILE A 100 18.49 -21.40 -0.79
CA ILE A 100 17.13 -20.96 -0.42
C ILE A 100 16.92 -19.48 -0.80
N TRP A 101 17.88 -18.63 -0.48
CA TRP A 101 17.72 -17.18 -0.72
C TRP A 101 17.93 -16.78 -2.19
N GLU A 102 18.98 -17.29 -2.83
CA GLU A 102 19.35 -16.86 -4.20
C GLU A 102 18.58 -17.62 -5.29
N VAL A 103 18.40 -18.94 -5.11
CA VAL A 103 17.83 -19.80 -6.17
C VAL A 103 16.33 -19.98 -6.00
N ASP A 104 15.88 -20.32 -4.77
CA ASP A 104 14.47 -20.68 -4.55
C ASP A 104 13.57 -19.45 -4.44
N ASN A 105 14.08 -18.27 -4.02
CA ASN A 105 13.26 -17.12 -3.66
C ASN A 105 13.61 -15.78 -4.33
N ASP A 106 14.67 -15.65 -5.11
CA ASP A 106 15.13 -14.34 -5.59
C ASP A 106 15.33 -13.32 -4.43
N LYS A 107 16.42 -13.51 -3.71
CA LYS A 107 16.75 -12.81 -2.46
C LYS A 107 16.45 -11.32 -2.49
N MET A 108 16.92 -10.61 -3.52
CA MET A 108 16.78 -9.15 -3.56
C MET A 108 15.33 -8.71 -3.74
N ARG A 109 14.54 -9.45 -4.51
CA ARG A 109 13.12 -9.17 -4.67
C ARG A 109 12.36 -9.36 -3.36
N VAL A 110 12.59 -10.47 -2.66
CA VAL A 110 11.95 -10.75 -1.37
C VAL A 110 12.31 -9.72 -0.32
N LEU A 111 13.60 -9.36 -0.22
CA LEU A 111 14.07 -8.36 0.76
C LEU A 111 13.48 -6.96 0.48
N LEU A 112 13.42 -6.55 -0.79
CA LEU A 112 12.80 -5.28 -1.17
C LEU A 112 11.31 -5.27 -0.86
N GLU A 113 10.59 -6.37 -1.13
CA GLU A 113 9.18 -6.52 -0.80
C GLU A 113 8.94 -6.44 0.72
N MET A 114 9.79 -7.10 1.52
CA MET A 114 9.77 -7.02 2.99
C MET A 114 9.97 -5.59 3.48
N ALA A 115 10.98 -4.89 2.93
CA ALA A 115 11.26 -3.51 3.30
C ALA A 115 10.13 -2.56 2.92
N GLN A 116 9.57 -2.70 1.72
CA GLN A 116 8.43 -1.90 1.29
C GLN A 116 7.19 -2.17 2.15
N GLN A 117 6.90 -3.43 2.45
CA GLN A 117 5.77 -3.80 3.28
C GLN A 117 5.92 -3.21 4.70
N GLY A 118 7.09 -3.37 5.33
CA GLY A 118 7.40 -2.80 6.64
C GLY A 118 7.39 -1.28 6.62
N GLY A 119 8.05 -0.66 5.64
CA GLY A 119 8.12 0.79 5.51
C GLY A 119 6.75 1.45 5.32
N ILE A 120 5.85 0.84 4.56
CA ILE A 120 4.50 1.36 4.33
C ILE A 120 3.59 1.10 5.54
N SER A 121 3.40 -0.15 5.92
CA SER A 121 2.43 -0.50 6.96
C SER A 121 2.93 -0.26 8.38
N GLY A 122 4.24 -0.33 8.58
CA GLY A 122 4.89 -0.34 9.89
C GLY A 122 5.19 -1.75 10.40
N ASP A 123 4.65 -2.77 9.74
CA ASP A 123 4.80 -4.17 10.13
C ASP A 123 4.97 -5.05 8.89
N CYS A 124 5.87 -6.02 8.96
CA CYS A 124 6.06 -7.03 7.93
C CYS A 124 5.85 -8.42 8.53
N PHE A 125 5.09 -9.26 7.84
CA PHE A 125 4.93 -10.67 8.19
C PHE A 125 5.53 -11.52 7.08
N VAL A 126 6.36 -12.48 7.47
CA VAL A 126 7.03 -13.38 6.53
C VAL A 126 6.73 -14.81 6.90
N LYS A 127 6.10 -15.53 6.00
CA LYS A 127 5.82 -16.95 6.14
C LYS A 127 6.91 -17.76 5.46
N VAL A 128 7.39 -18.80 6.14
CA VAL A 128 8.27 -19.81 5.56
C VAL A 128 7.43 -21.06 5.28
N ALA A 129 7.38 -21.48 4.04
CA ALA A 129 6.63 -22.66 3.61
C ALA A 129 7.52 -23.62 2.84
N TYR A 130 7.24 -24.91 2.93
CA TYR A 130 7.88 -25.91 2.09
C TYR A 130 6.93 -26.31 0.97
N GLU A 131 7.38 -26.16 -0.27
CA GLU A 131 6.68 -26.60 -1.46
C GLU A 131 7.23 -27.97 -1.84
N GLU A 132 6.39 -29.00 -1.84
CA GLU A 132 6.79 -30.36 -2.16
C GLU A 132 7.20 -30.51 -3.63
N ALA A 133 8.06 -31.51 -3.90
CA ALA A 133 8.42 -31.84 -5.25
C ALA A 133 7.20 -32.35 -6.05
N TRP A 134 7.07 -31.90 -7.28
CA TRP A 134 5.97 -32.33 -8.16
C TRP A 134 6.40 -32.46 -9.60
N THR A 135 5.61 -33.19 -10.38
CA THR A 135 5.84 -33.33 -11.82
C THR A 135 4.69 -32.68 -12.59
N ASP A 136 5.03 -31.85 -13.56
CA ASP A 136 4.03 -31.15 -14.37
C ASP A 136 3.38 -32.07 -15.41
N SER A 137 2.34 -31.58 -16.09
CA SER A 137 1.62 -32.31 -17.12
C SER A 137 2.48 -32.66 -18.36
N ALA A 138 3.64 -32.01 -18.52
CA ALA A 138 4.61 -32.29 -19.58
C ALA A 138 5.71 -33.29 -19.14
N GLY A 139 5.61 -33.85 -17.92
CA GLY A 139 6.57 -34.82 -17.37
C GLY A 139 7.84 -34.17 -16.79
N ARG A 140 7.91 -32.87 -16.62
CA ARG A 140 9.07 -32.18 -16.03
C ARG A 140 9.00 -32.22 -14.51
N PHE A 141 10.08 -32.68 -13.90
CA PHE A 141 10.23 -32.75 -12.44
C PHE A 141 10.62 -31.41 -11.88
N HIS A 142 9.86 -30.94 -10.90
CA HIS A 142 10.11 -29.75 -10.09
C HIS A 142 10.52 -30.18 -8.68
N PRO A 143 11.77 -29.93 -8.25
CA PRO A 143 12.23 -30.31 -6.92
C PRO A 143 11.53 -29.50 -5.84
N GLY A 144 11.39 -30.09 -4.65
CA GLY A 144 10.90 -29.38 -3.49
C GLY A 144 11.78 -28.19 -3.11
N ARG A 145 11.18 -27.13 -2.64
CA ARG A 145 11.88 -25.87 -2.30
C ARG A 145 11.28 -25.18 -1.08
N VAL A 146 12.10 -24.40 -0.40
CA VAL A 146 11.66 -23.54 0.70
C VAL A 146 11.23 -22.18 0.13
N ARG A 147 10.01 -21.79 0.42
CA ARG A 147 9.47 -20.48 0.02
C ARG A 147 9.50 -19.51 1.18
N ILE A 148 9.98 -18.30 0.91
CA ILE A 148 9.94 -17.16 1.83
C ILE A 148 8.92 -16.18 1.26
N LEU A 149 7.79 -16.03 1.95
CA LEU A 149 6.61 -15.35 1.46
C LEU A 149 6.30 -14.13 2.33
N PRO A 150 6.72 -12.91 1.91
CA PRO A 150 6.21 -11.69 2.53
C PRO A 150 4.70 -11.61 2.34
N MET A 151 3.99 -11.33 3.44
CA MET A 151 2.53 -11.26 3.44
C MET A 151 2.05 -9.84 3.61
N ASN A 152 0.91 -9.49 2.99
CA ASN A 152 0.27 -8.21 3.25
C ASN A 152 -0.21 -8.15 4.71
N SER A 153 0.35 -7.21 5.48
CA SER A 153 0.11 -7.05 6.91
C SER A 153 -1.36 -6.80 7.26
N SER A 154 -2.15 -6.29 6.30
CA SER A 154 -3.59 -6.08 6.47
C SER A 154 -4.39 -7.38 6.53
N PHE A 155 -3.83 -8.49 6.05
CA PHE A 155 -4.47 -9.81 6.04
C PHE A 155 -3.94 -10.74 7.13
N CYS A 156 -3.08 -10.23 8.02
CA CYS A 156 -2.41 -10.98 9.06
C CYS A 156 -2.98 -10.66 10.43
N PHE A 157 -3.43 -11.67 11.16
CA PHE A 157 -4.08 -11.57 12.47
C PHE A 157 -3.34 -12.46 13.48
N PRO A 158 -2.20 -11.98 14.02
CA PRO A 158 -1.44 -12.73 15.01
C PRO A 158 -2.04 -12.61 16.40
N GLU A 159 -2.00 -13.70 17.15
CA GLU A 159 -2.26 -13.75 18.58
C GLU A 159 -0.94 -13.96 19.32
N PHE A 160 -0.52 -12.95 20.09
CA PHE A 160 0.72 -13.02 20.85
C PHE A 160 0.52 -13.57 22.26
N HIS A 161 1.59 -14.16 22.81
CA HIS A 161 1.57 -14.57 24.20
C HIS A 161 1.43 -13.35 25.14
N PRO A 162 0.54 -13.38 26.16
CA PRO A 162 0.22 -12.21 26.99
C PRO A 162 1.45 -11.59 27.69
N HIS A 163 2.42 -12.41 28.05
CA HIS A 163 3.63 -12.00 28.78
C HIS A 163 4.87 -11.94 27.90
N ASP A 164 4.80 -12.46 26.68
CA ASP A 164 5.92 -12.44 25.73
C ASP A 164 5.40 -12.11 24.31
N ARG A 165 5.47 -10.86 23.96
CA ARG A 165 4.99 -10.34 22.66
C ARG A 165 5.86 -10.76 21.47
N THR A 166 6.98 -11.43 21.70
CA THR A 166 7.81 -12.00 20.64
C THR A 166 7.34 -13.39 20.23
N ARG A 167 6.51 -14.04 21.06
CA ARG A 167 5.98 -15.37 20.82
C ARG A 167 4.56 -15.31 20.29
N LEU A 168 4.35 -15.92 19.12
CA LEU A 168 3.02 -16.19 18.57
C LEU A 168 2.41 -17.43 19.24
N LEU A 169 1.14 -17.35 19.61
CA LEU A 169 0.33 -18.50 20.04
C LEU A 169 -0.49 -19.05 18.88
N ARG A 170 -0.96 -18.17 18.03
CA ARG A 170 -1.75 -18.50 16.85
C ARG A 170 -1.53 -17.42 15.79
N PHE A 171 -1.55 -17.81 14.56
CA PHE A 171 -1.52 -16.88 13.44
C PHE A 171 -2.66 -17.19 12.49
N LYS A 172 -3.45 -16.19 12.14
CA LYS A 172 -4.51 -16.26 11.15
C LYS A 172 -4.17 -15.37 9.97
N GLN A 173 -4.23 -15.90 8.75
CA GLN A 173 -4.25 -15.13 7.52
C GLN A 173 -5.65 -15.21 6.92
N LYS A 174 -6.26 -14.05 6.59
CA LYS A 174 -7.59 -14.00 6.00
C LYS A 174 -7.66 -12.93 4.92
N TYR A 175 -8.12 -13.32 3.73
CA TYR A 175 -8.30 -12.40 2.60
C TYR A 175 -9.37 -12.91 1.64
N ARG A 176 -9.89 -11.99 0.81
CA ARG A 176 -10.86 -12.32 -0.24
C ARG A 176 -10.16 -12.36 -1.59
N PHE A 177 -10.59 -13.26 -2.45
CA PHE A 177 -10.11 -13.38 -3.83
C PHE A 177 -11.25 -13.73 -4.79
N TRP A 178 -11.08 -13.34 -6.04
CA TRP A 178 -11.99 -13.74 -7.10
C TRP A 178 -11.62 -15.14 -7.60
N GLY A 179 -12.60 -16.02 -7.65
CA GLY A 179 -12.45 -17.37 -8.20
C GLY A 179 -13.65 -17.76 -9.04
N THR A 180 -13.56 -18.91 -9.68
CA THR A 180 -14.66 -19.50 -10.44
C THR A 180 -15.27 -20.65 -9.64
N SER A 181 -16.58 -20.61 -9.42
CA SER A 181 -17.32 -21.69 -8.76
C SER A 181 -17.31 -22.96 -9.64
N LEU A 182 -17.72 -24.09 -9.05
CA LEU A 182 -17.90 -25.36 -9.79
C LEU A 182 -18.90 -25.24 -10.94
N GLU A 183 -19.82 -24.27 -10.84
CA GLU A 183 -20.84 -23.96 -11.86
C GLU A 183 -20.33 -23.03 -12.96
N GLY A 184 -19.06 -22.61 -12.91
CA GLY A 184 -18.46 -21.69 -13.87
C GLY A 184 -18.73 -20.20 -13.61
N THR A 185 -19.40 -19.84 -12.51
CA THR A 185 -19.71 -18.46 -12.17
C THR A 185 -18.56 -17.82 -11.40
N ARG A 186 -18.15 -16.61 -11.82
CA ARG A 186 -17.14 -15.83 -11.11
C ARG A 186 -17.74 -15.23 -9.83
N GLN A 187 -17.14 -15.54 -8.70
CA GLN A 187 -17.58 -15.05 -7.39
C GLN A 187 -16.40 -14.79 -6.45
N VAL A 188 -16.68 -14.08 -5.35
CA VAL A 188 -15.68 -13.80 -4.31
C VAL A 188 -15.66 -14.94 -3.30
N PHE A 189 -14.46 -15.43 -3.03
CA PHE A 189 -14.19 -16.41 -1.98
C PHE A 189 -13.40 -15.77 -0.85
N THR A 190 -13.66 -16.20 0.37
CA THR A 190 -12.83 -15.83 1.54
C THR A 190 -11.91 -17.01 1.86
N TYR A 191 -10.60 -16.77 1.79
CA TYR A 191 -9.59 -17.72 2.24
C TYR A 191 -9.19 -17.40 3.66
N THR A 192 -9.12 -18.40 4.51
CA THR A 192 -8.61 -18.28 5.88
C THR A 192 -7.63 -19.43 6.13
N GLU A 193 -6.43 -19.10 6.59
CA GLU A 193 -5.42 -20.04 7.05
C GLU A 193 -5.14 -19.80 8.52
N ILE A 194 -5.14 -20.85 9.33
CA ILE A 194 -4.84 -20.80 10.75
C ILE A 194 -3.63 -21.67 11.02
N LEU A 195 -2.61 -21.09 11.62
CA LEU A 195 -1.35 -21.73 11.97
C LEU A 195 -1.19 -21.74 13.48
N THR A 196 -0.96 -22.92 14.01
CA THR A 196 -0.55 -23.15 15.40
C THR A 196 0.76 -23.93 15.44
N ASP A 197 1.32 -24.17 16.62
CA ASP A 197 2.50 -25.02 16.77
C ASP A 197 2.20 -26.47 16.32
N ASP A 198 0.96 -26.93 16.49
CA ASP A 198 0.57 -28.32 16.25
C ASP A 198 -0.11 -28.56 14.90
N VAL A 199 -0.93 -27.61 14.42
CA VAL A 199 -1.85 -27.81 13.29
C VAL A 199 -1.84 -26.63 12.34
N ILE A 200 -2.01 -26.94 11.05
CA ILE A 200 -2.26 -26.01 9.95
C ILE A 200 -3.66 -26.32 9.41
N GLU A 201 -4.53 -25.33 9.41
CA GLU A 201 -5.90 -25.44 8.91
C GLU A 201 -6.16 -24.42 7.81
N GLU A 202 -6.84 -24.86 6.75
CA GLU A 202 -7.21 -24.01 5.62
C GLU A 202 -8.73 -24.05 5.39
N TYR A 203 -9.32 -22.87 5.24
CA TYR A 203 -10.76 -22.70 5.06
C TYR A 203 -11.06 -21.89 3.81
N ILE A 204 -12.18 -22.21 3.15
CA ILE A 204 -12.77 -21.39 2.10
C ILE A 204 -14.23 -21.10 2.46
N ASN A 205 -14.62 -19.83 2.55
CA ASN A 205 -15.96 -19.40 2.98
C ASN A 205 -16.38 -20.04 4.31
N ASP A 206 -15.42 -20.11 5.28
CA ASP A 206 -15.59 -20.72 6.61
C ASP A 206 -15.79 -22.25 6.60
N GLU A 207 -15.70 -22.91 5.46
CA GLU A 207 -15.68 -24.36 5.33
C GLU A 207 -14.25 -24.90 5.39
N LEU A 208 -13.97 -25.85 6.29
CA LEU A 208 -12.66 -26.49 6.44
C LEU A 208 -12.34 -27.31 5.19
N ILE A 209 -11.26 -26.92 4.48
CA ILE A 209 -10.81 -27.61 3.26
C ILE A 209 -9.69 -28.59 3.57
N ASP A 210 -8.75 -28.18 4.43
CA ASP A 210 -7.60 -29.00 4.81
C ASP A 210 -7.23 -28.78 6.27
N SER A 211 -6.82 -29.87 6.92
CA SER A 211 -6.28 -29.85 8.27
C SER A 211 -5.15 -30.86 8.37
N ARG A 212 -3.95 -30.39 8.65
CA ARG A 212 -2.75 -31.21 8.71
C ARG A 212 -1.88 -30.85 9.92
N PRO A 213 -1.12 -31.81 10.46
CA PRO A 213 -0.14 -31.53 11.50
C PRO A 213 0.91 -30.51 10.99
N ASN A 214 1.35 -29.60 11.87
CA ASN A 214 2.46 -28.72 11.56
C ASN A 214 3.81 -29.45 11.76
N PRO A 215 4.54 -29.80 10.69
CA PRO A 215 5.76 -30.61 10.80
C PRO A 215 6.91 -29.85 11.46
N LEU A 216 6.82 -28.54 11.61
CA LEU A 216 7.88 -27.71 12.17
C LEU A 216 7.78 -27.59 13.71
N GLY A 217 6.60 -27.89 14.30
CA GLY A 217 6.37 -27.73 15.74
C GLY A 217 6.49 -26.27 16.22
N VAL A 218 6.47 -25.31 15.29
CA VAL A 218 6.49 -23.86 15.56
C VAL A 218 5.70 -23.17 14.45
N ILE A 219 5.08 -22.04 14.76
CA ILE A 219 4.38 -21.23 13.75
C ILE A 219 5.41 -20.68 12.76
N PRO A 220 5.35 -21.06 11.47
CA PRO A 220 6.36 -20.67 10.48
C PRO A 220 6.15 -19.24 9.96
N VAL A 221 5.84 -18.31 10.84
CA VAL A 221 5.65 -16.89 10.52
C VAL A 221 6.49 -16.03 11.44
N VAL A 222 7.22 -15.10 10.87
CA VAL A 222 8.01 -14.11 11.60
C VAL A 222 7.35 -12.75 11.43
N HIS A 223 7.05 -12.09 12.54
CA HIS A 223 6.62 -10.70 12.58
C HIS A 223 7.83 -9.79 12.78
N ILE A 224 7.94 -8.79 11.93
CA ILE A 224 9.04 -7.81 11.92
C ILE A 224 8.39 -6.42 12.02
N PRO A 225 8.35 -5.80 13.23
CA PRO A 225 7.95 -4.40 13.38
C PRO A 225 9.03 -3.49 12.79
N ASN A 226 8.66 -2.59 11.89
CA ASN A 226 9.61 -1.74 11.15
C ASN A 226 10.29 -0.72 12.09
N ILE A 227 9.55 0.23 12.64
CA ILE A 227 10.04 1.11 13.72
C ILE A 227 9.36 0.65 15.00
N PRO A 228 10.09 -0.05 15.90
CA PRO A 228 9.51 -0.60 17.11
C PRO A 228 9.00 0.49 18.05
N VAL A 229 7.80 0.29 18.62
CA VAL A 229 7.20 1.18 19.60
C VAL A 229 7.19 0.51 20.96
N SER A 230 7.75 1.19 21.97
CA SER A 230 7.77 0.66 23.34
C SER A 230 6.35 0.39 23.84
N GLY A 231 6.13 -0.80 24.39
CA GLY A 231 4.83 -1.20 24.91
C GLY A 231 3.82 -1.67 23.86
N SER A 232 4.16 -1.66 22.57
CA SER A 232 3.33 -2.16 21.46
C SER A 232 4.01 -3.33 20.75
N PRO A 233 3.30 -4.36 20.29
CA PRO A 233 3.86 -5.34 19.37
C PRO A 233 3.99 -4.77 17.94
N TRP A 234 3.32 -3.66 17.66
CA TRP A 234 3.23 -3.06 16.31
C TRP A 234 4.28 -1.97 16.11
N GLY A 235 4.85 -1.95 14.91
CA GLY A 235 5.77 -0.91 14.48
C GLY A 235 5.09 0.30 13.84
N LEU A 236 5.86 1.29 13.45
CA LEU A 236 5.44 2.46 12.67
C LEU A 236 6.03 2.42 11.27
N SER A 237 5.30 3.02 10.33
CA SER A 237 5.78 3.30 8.97
C SER A 237 6.99 4.25 9.00
N ASP A 238 7.92 4.08 8.07
CA ASP A 238 9.06 4.99 7.87
C ASP A 238 8.62 6.43 7.58
N ALA A 239 7.47 6.58 6.94
CA ALA A 239 6.95 7.89 6.54
C ALA A 239 5.75 8.33 7.39
N HIS A 240 5.60 7.78 8.62
CA HIS A 240 4.47 8.10 9.50
C HIS A 240 4.29 9.61 9.71
N ASP A 241 5.37 10.31 10.04
CA ASP A 241 5.35 11.74 10.36
C ASP A 241 5.22 12.63 9.11
N ILE A 242 5.45 12.08 7.92
CA ILE A 242 5.38 12.80 6.66
C ILE A 242 3.93 12.99 6.18
N ILE A 243 2.98 12.17 6.64
CA ILE A 243 1.59 12.18 6.14
C ILE A 243 0.97 13.57 6.20
N THR A 244 1.03 14.21 7.38
CA THR A 244 0.43 15.53 7.60
C THR A 244 1.12 16.59 6.75
N ILE A 245 2.45 16.57 6.72
CA ILE A 245 3.25 17.52 5.94
C ILE A 245 2.95 17.37 4.45
N ASN A 246 2.90 16.14 3.94
CA ASN A 246 2.61 15.87 2.53
C ASN A 246 1.20 16.33 2.12
N ARG A 247 0.19 16.15 3.01
CA ARG A 247 -1.15 16.67 2.77
C ARG A 247 -1.17 18.18 2.71
N SER A 248 -0.61 18.86 3.72
CA SER A 248 -0.53 20.33 3.75
C SER A 248 0.23 20.89 2.55
N TYR A 249 1.32 20.25 2.13
CA TYR A 249 2.03 20.64 0.92
C TYR A 249 1.15 20.58 -0.34
N ASN A 250 0.39 19.49 -0.50
CA ASN A 250 -0.51 19.33 -1.64
C ASN A 250 -1.66 20.35 -1.62
N GLU A 251 -2.24 20.63 -0.45
CA GLU A 251 -3.28 21.66 -0.28
C GLU A 251 -2.76 23.03 -0.66
N ILE A 252 -1.64 23.47 -0.09
CA ILE A 252 -1.05 24.78 -0.40
C ILE A 252 -0.62 24.87 -1.86
N SER A 253 -0.03 23.80 -2.43
CA SER A 253 0.33 23.79 -3.85
C SER A 253 -0.87 23.96 -4.75
N THR A 254 -2.00 23.37 -4.39
CA THR A 254 -3.25 23.50 -5.12
C THR A 254 -3.81 24.92 -5.00
N ASP A 255 -3.83 25.48 -3.81
CA ASP A 255 -4.29 26.86 -3.58
C ASP A 255 -3.44 27.88 -4.35
N VAL A 256 -2.10 27.68 -4.37
CA VAL A 256 -1.21 28.52 -5.18
C VAL A 256 -1.53 28.41 -6.67
N ALA A 257 -1.78 27.20 -7.16
CA ALA A 257 -2.16 27.01 -8.56
C ALA A 257 -3.50 27.67 -8.89
N ASP A 258 -4.48 27.61 -8.01
CA ASP A 258 -5.76 28.29 -8.18
C ASP A 258 -5.59 29.83 -8.19
N ILE A 259 -4.76 30.38 -7.30
CA ILE A 259 -4.45 31.82 -7.29
C ILE A 259 -3.77 32.22 -8.61
N ILE A 260 -2.78 31.44 -9.07
CA ILE A 260 -2.11 31.69 -10.35
C ILE A 260 -3.12 31.66 -11.52
N ASN A 261 -4.00 30.67 -11.55
CA ASN A 261 -5.03 30.55 -12.58
C ASN A 261 -6.01 31.72 -12.56
N TYR A 262 -6.42 32.16 -11.36
CA TYR A 262 -7.27 33.33 -11.20
C TYR A 262 -6.61 34.61 -11.72
N HIS A 263 -5.34 34.81 -11.42
CA HIS A 263 -4.58 35.98 -11.92
C HIS A 263 -4.28 35.86 -13.42
N ALA A 264 -4.01 34.67 -13.95
CA ALA A 264 -3.80 34.45 -15.36
C ALA A 264 -5.08 34.65 -16.22
N SER A 265 -6.25 34.51 -15.57
CA SER A 265 -7.55 34.66 -16.24
C SER A 265 -8.49 35.58 -15.44
N PRO A 266 -8.12 36.84 -15.21
CA PRO A 266 -8.90 37.76 -14.37
C PRO A 266 -10.31 37.92 -14.89
N VAL A 267 -11.27 38.09 -13.98
CA VAL A 267 -12.66 38.37 -14.34
C VAL A 267 -12.72 39.77 -14.93
N THR A 268 -13.11 39.87 -16.20
CA THR A 268 -13.31 41.16 -16.85
C THR A 268 -14.72 41.63 -16.60
N VAL A 269 -14.86 42.79 -16.03
CA VAL A 269 -16.14 43.45 -15.78
C VAL A 269 -16.34 44.56 -16.82
N ILE A 270 -17.51 44.57 -17.44
CA ILE A 270 -17.92 45.60 -18.40
C ILE A 270 -19.12 46.31 -17.84
N VAL A 271 -19.01 47.61 -17.65
CA VAL A 271 -20.09 48.48 -17.18
C VAL A 271 -20.55 49.33 -18.34
N GLY A 272 -21.87 49.51 -18.49
CA GLY A 272 -22.47 50.36 -19.53
C GLY A 272 -22.66 49.70 -20.91
N ALA A 273 -22.44 48.41 -21.07
CA ALA A 273 -22.69 47.69 -22.29
C ALA A 273 -23.43 46.37 -22.06
N LYS A 274 -24.32 45.94 -22.99
CA LYS A 274 -24.86 44.60 -22.99
C LYS A 274 -23.87 43.64 -23.70
N ALA A 275 -23.23 42.79 -22.93
CA ALA A 275 -22.18 41.91 -23.39
C ALA A 275 -22.73 40.52 -23.77
N SER A 276 -23.67 40.39 -24.66
CA SER A 276 -24.30 39.10 -25.02
C SER A 276 -23.41 38.18 -25.88
N ASN A 277 -22.35 38.69 -26.52
CA ASN A 277 -21.52 37.91 -27.45
C ASN A 277 -20.00 38.19 -27.35
N LEU A 278 -19.50 38.60 -26.19
CA LEU A 278 -18.09 38.87 -26.00
C LEU A 278 -17.39 37.62 -25.55
N GLU A 279 -16.56 37.02 -26.41
CA GLU A 279 -15.72 35.89 -26.07
C GLU A 279 -14.37 36.37 -25.54
N LYS A 280 -13.95 35.88 -24.38
CA LYS A 280 -12.64 36.10 -23.83
C LYS A 280 -11.66 35.04 -24.36
N GLY A 281 -10.49 35.43 -24.82
CA GLY A 281 -9.46 34.52 -25.26
C GLY A 281 -8.19 35.25 -25.73
N ALA A 282 -7.09 34.53 -25.81
CA ALA A 282 -5.84 35.06 -26.34
C ALA A 282 -6.06 35.53 -27.80
N LYS A 283 -5.64 36.76 -28.12
CA LYS A 283 -5.81 37.39 -29.44
C LYS A 283 -7.24 37.79 -29.81
N LYS A 284 -8.21 37.77 -28.89
CA LYS A 284 -9.56 38.30 -29.14
C LYS A 284 -9.63 39.80 -28.74
N VAL A 285 -10.12 40.61 -29.67
CA VAL A 285 -10.28 42.05 -29.48
C VAL A 285 -11.78 42.38 -29.50
N TRP A 286 -12.22 43.11 -28.47
CA TRP A 286 -13.59 43.58 -28.40
C TRP A 286 -13.71 44.94 -29.07
N GLY A 287 -14.44 45.03 -30.18
CA GLY A 287 -14.74 46.25 -30.90
C GLY A 287 -16.21 46.62 -30.79
N GLY A 288 -16.54 47.91 -31.03
CA GLY A 288 -17.93 48.35 -31.08
C GLY A 288 -18.63 48.59 -29.73
N LEU A 289 -17.84 48.70 -28.65
CA LEU A 289 -18.38 49.09 -27.34
C LEU A 289 -18.89 50.55 -27.35
N PRO A 290 -20.00 50.90 -26.63
CA PRO A 290 -20.45 52.29 -26.45
C PRO A 290 -19.37 53.17 -25.88
N LYS A 291 -19.40 54.49 -26.19
CA LYS A 291 -18.38 55.46 -25.73
C LYS A 291 -18.25 55.53 -24.22
N ASP A 292 -19.30 55.23 -23.50
CA ASP A 292 -19.37 55.31 -22.03
C ASP A 292 -19.12 53.96 -21.37
N ALA A 293 -18.80 52.90 -22.14
CA ALA A 293 -18.50 51.59 -21.59
C ALA A 293 -17.14 51.59 -20.89
N GLN A 294 -17.10 51.11 -19.66
CA GLN A 294 -15.90 50.92 -18.89
C GLN A 294 -15.57 49.43 -18.83
N VAL A 295 -14.33 49.05 -19.16
CA VAL A 295 -13.83 47.71 -19.08
C VAL A 295 -12.67 47.65 -18.10
N PHE A 296 -12.78 46.85 -17.07
CA PHE A 296 -11.70 46.65 -16.10
C PHE A 296 -11.62 45.21 -15.67
N ASN A 297 -10.44 44.78 -15.31
CA ASN A 297 -10.24 43.44 -14.73
C ASN A 297 -10.31 43.53 -13.20
N LEU A 298 -11.02 42.60 -12.57
CA LEU A 298 -10.95 42.42 -11.13
C LEU A 298 -9.60 41.80 -10.81
N GLU A 299 -8.67 42.57 -10.30
CA GLU A 299 -7.36 42.10 -9.84
C GLU A 299 -7.49 41.73 -8.36
N GLY A 300 -7.29 40.44 -8.04
CA GLY A 300 -7.06 40.04 -6.66
C GLY A 300 -5.64 40.43 -6.23
N GLY A 301 -5.49 40.97 -5.04
CA GLY A 301 -4.19 41.42 -4.54
C GLY A 301 -3.11 40.35 -4.54
N ALA A 302 -2.01 40.61 -5.21
CA ALA A 302 -0.87 39.68 -5.36
C ALA A 302 -0.08 39.39 -4.06
N GLN A 303 -0.39 40.06 -2.96
CA GLN A 303 0.39 39.95 -1.72
C GLN A 303 0.36 38.59 -1.00
N GLY A 304 -0.60 37.74 -1.31
CA GLY A 304 -0.69 36.37 -0.73
C GLY A 304 0.23 35.33 -1.39
N ILE A 305 0.64 35.56 -2.65
CA ILE A 305 1.37 34.58 -3.44
C ILE A 305 2.81 34.43 -2.93
N ASP A 306 3.49 35.49 -2.60
CA ASP A 306 4.89 35.45 -2.16
C ASP A 306 5.07 34.66 -0.85
N GLY A 307 4.12 34.75 0.07
CA GLY A 307 4.13 34.02 1.32
C GLY A 307 3.96 32.51 1.09
N ALA A 308 3.02 32.12 0.22
CA ALA A 308 2.74 30.73 -0.10
C ALA A 308 3.87 30.06 -0.91
N LEU A 309 4.47 30.79 -1.87
CA LEU A 309 5.64 30.31 -2.62
C LEU A 309 6.84 30.08 -1.71
N LYS A 310 7.14 30.98 -0.79
CA LYS A 310 8.22 30.79 0.20
C LYS A 310 7.99 29.58 1.10
N TYR A 311 6.74 29.26 1.43
CA TYR A 311 6.43 28.07 2.22
C TYR A 311 6.69 26.77 1.44
N LEU A 312 6.49 26.77 0.12
CA LEU A 312 6.75 25.61 -0.75
C LEU A 312 8.24 25.41 -1.07
N GLU A 313 9.07 26.44 -0.87
CA GLU A 313 10.54 26.38 -1.06
C GLU A 313 11.28 25.82 0.16
N LEU A 314 10.63 25.72 1.31
CA LEU A 314 11.19 25.13 2.55
C LEU A 314 11.15 23.61 2.50
#